data_f448f46645bc0be957cf4c47d804347f
#
_entry.id   f448f46645bc0be957cf4c47d804347f
#
_cell.length_a   1.000
_cell.length_b   1.000
_cell.length_c   1.000
_cell.angle_alpha   90.00
_cell.angle_beta   90.00
_cell.angle_gamma   90.00
#
_symmetry.space_group_name_H-M   'P 1'
#
loop_
_entity.id
_entity.type
_entity.pdbx_description
1 polymer ?
#
loop_
_entity_poly.entity_id
_entity_poly.type
_entity_poly.pdbx_seq_one_letter_code
_entity_poly.pdbx_strand_id
1 'polypeptide(L)'
;VKVYLSNDMKKNGWSIHSMELFNYNNKGYCMPGKYAECEQTASLTHEAFEHFKDSKQTDGITMNDNVPIYLPEYQNNGQKDADKCVIKLKLASKQDDSAKDKEYTLRFIDYTDTGAEGTTINDIVRDHYYIFEVYKGSNGQNLVKLTVRKWNVRDHEEIVM
;
A
#
# COMPACT_ATOMS: atom_id res chain seq x y z
N VAL A 1 -0.70 -0.81 5.88
CA VAL A 1 -0.15 -0.13 4.69
C VAL A 1 0.38 1.24 5.09
N LYS A 2 1.52 1.62 4.57
CA LYS A 2 2.17 2.89 4.85
C LYS A 2 2.79 3.46 3.57
N VAL A 3 2.70 4.76 3.40
CA VAL A 3 3.34 5.49 2.30
C VAL A 3 4.19 6.62 2.87
N TYR A 4 5.36 6.85 2.32
CA TYR A 4 6.18 8.00 2.69
C TYR A 4 7.07 8.47 1.52
N LEU A 5 7.47 9.73 1.58
CA LEU A 5 8.49 10.26 0.69
C LEU A 5 9.89 9.99 1.24
N SER A 6 10.83 9.71 0.35
CA SER A 6 12.24 9.61 0.73
C SER A 6 12.74 10.92 1.37
N ASN A 7 13.74 10.79 2.21
CA ASN A 7 14.34 11.95 2.88
C ASN A 7 14.89 12.98 1.89
N ASP A 8 15.42 12.51 0.76
CA ASP A 8 15.96 13.40 -0.26
C ASP A 8 14.87 14.21 -0.95
N MET A 9 13.71 13.61 -1.24
CA MET A 9 12.57 14.36 -1.76
C MET A 9 12.12 15.44 -0.77
N LYS A 10 12.00 15.11 0.51
CA LYS A 10 11.59 16.06 1.56
C LYS A 10 12.58 17.23 1.69
N LYS A 11 13.89 16.95 1.70
CA LYS A 11 14.94 17.98 1.71
C LYS A 11 14.87 18.91 0.50
N ASN A 12 14.48 18.39 -0.66
CA ASN A 12 14.30 19.14 -1.90
C ASN A 12 12.92 19.82 -2.02
N GLY A 13 12.18 19.93 -0.92
CA GLY A 13 10.95 20.71 -0.85
C GLY A 13 9.71 19.99 -1.41
N TRP A 14 9.77 18.67 -1.57
CA TRP A 14 8.62 17.86 -1.92
C TRP A 14 7.81 17.47 -0.69
N SER A 15 6.49 17.42 -0.84
CA SER A 15 5.54 16.95 0.17
C SER A 15 4.39 16.20 -0.50
N ILE A 16 3.65 15.44 0.29
CA ILE A 16 2.39 14.84 -0.16
C ILE A 16 1.30 15.92 -0.08
N HIS A 17 0.64 16.19 -1.21
CA HIS A 17 -0.49 17.12 -1.27
C HIS A 17 -1.78 16.43 -0.85
N SER A 18 -2.06 15.27 -1.43
CA SER A 18 -3.18 14.41 -1.04
C SER A 18 -2.84 12.95 -1.30
N MET A 19 -3.44 12.07 -0.52
CA MET A 19 -3.28 10.63 -0.67
C MET A 19 -4.54 9.94 -0.20
N GLU A 20 -5.09 9.07 -1.05
CA GLU A 20 -6.32 8.33 -0.78
C GLU A 20 -6.18 6.88 -1.24
N LEU A 21 -6.71 5.96 -0.45
CA LEU A 21 -6.77 4.54 -0.77
C LEU A 21 -8.19 4.19 -1.24
N PHE A 22 -8.27 3.42 -2.33
CA PHE A 22 -9.52 3.00 -2.97
C PHE A 22 -9.58 1.47 -3.08
N ASN A 23 -10.79 0.94 -3.20
CA ASN A 23 -11.09 -0.47 -3.40
C ASN A 23 -10.49 -1.34 -2.29
N TYR A 24 -10.98 -1.19 -1.09
CA TYR A 24 -10.56 -1.96 0.08
C TYR A 24 -11.77 -2.59 0.76
N ASN A 25 -11.56 -3.63 1.56
CA ASN A 25 -12.59 -4.15 2.44
C ASN A 25 -12.62 -3.35 3.74
N ASN A 26 -13.83 -3.07 4.25
CA ASN A 26 -14.02 -2.45 5.56
C ASN A 26 -14.32 -3.48 6.67
N LYS A 27 -14.37 -4.76 6.31
CA LYS A 27 -14.57 -5.89 7.21
C LYS A 27 -13.52 -6.96 6.92
N GLY A 28 -13.15 -7.70 7.94
CA GLY A 28 -12.20 -8.81 7.87
C GLY A 28 -12.29 -9.64 9.15
N TYR A 29 -11.57 -10.73 9.19
CA TYR A 29 -11.48 -11.55 10.40
C TYR A 29 -10.58 -10.90 11.45
N CYS A 30 -11.08 -10.77 12.68
CA CYS A 30 -10.27 -10.30 13.81
C CYS A 30 -9.23 -11.33 14.26
N MET A 31 -9.57 -12.62 14.07
CA MET A 31 -8.68 -13.74 14.39
C MET A 31 -8.79 -14.81 13.29
N PRO A 32 -7.71 -15.54 13.01
CA PRO A 32 -7.77 -16.67 12.09
C PRO A 32 -8.72 -17.71 12.65
N GLY A 33 -9.61 -18.23 11.80
CA GLY A 33 -10.62 -19.24 12.20
C GLY A 33 -10.02 -20.55 12.68
N LYS A 34 -8.84 -20.91 12.13
CA LYS A 34 -8.05 -22.08 12.57
C LYS A 34 -6.57 -21.72 12.52
N TYR A 35 -5.88 -21.88 13.62
CA TYR A 35 -4.45 -21.55 13.77
C TYR A 35 -3.54 -22.32 12.80
N ALA A 36 -3.92 -23.57 12.46
CA ALA A 36 -3.17 -24.41 11.53
C ALA A 36 -3.28 -23.96 10.05
N GLU A 37 -4.28 -23.15 9.70
CA GLU A 37 -4.50 -22.63 8.36
C GLU A 37 -3.77 -21.29 8.13
N CYS A 38 -3.22 -20.68 9.16
CA CYS A 38 -2.50 -19.41 9.08
C CYS A 38 -1.20 -19.49 8.27
N GLU A 39 -0.68 -20.68 8.01
CA GLU A 39 0.53 -20.85 7.18
C GLU A 39 0.23 -20.81 5.68
N GLN A 40 -1.05 -20.93 5.28
CA GLN A 40 -1.48 -20.87 3.88
C GLN A 40 -2.11 -19.51 3.57
N THR A 41 -1.27 -18.49 3.48
CA THR A 41 -1.69 -17.10 3.28
C THR A 41 -2.61 -16.88 2.09
N ALA A 42 -2.39 -17.56 0.97
CA ALA A 42 -3.22 -17.43 -0.23
C ALA A 42 -4.65 -17.95 -0.01
N SER A 43 -4.80 -19.04 0.72
CA SER A 43 -6.11 -19.63 1.02
C SER A 43 -6.93 -18.74 1.95
N LEU A 44 -6.28 -18.16 2.97
CA LEU A 44 -6.93 -17.25 3.91
C LEU A 44 -7.40 -15.95 3.25
N THR A 45 -6.60 -15.40 2.34
CA THR A 45 -6.96 -14.20 1.61
C THR A 45 -8.18 -14.45 0.73
N HIS A 46 -8.20 -15.58 0.02
CA HIS A 46 -9.33 -15.96 -0.81
C HIS A 46 -10.62 -16.16 0.01
N GLU A 47 -10.54 -16.88 1.12
CA GLU A 47 -11.67 -17.10 2.01
C GLU A 47 -12.20 -15.78 2.60
N ALA A 48 -11.31 -14.92 3.08
CA ALA A 48 -11.70 -13.62 3.60
C ALA A 48 -12.36 -12.75 2.52
N PHE A 49 -11.84 -12.78 1.30
CA PHE A 49 -12.41 -12.04 0.18
C PHE A 49 -13.81 -12.54 -0.17
N GLU A 50 -14.01 -13.85 -0.31
CA GLU A 50 -15.33 -14.42 -0.62
C GLU A 50 -16.35 -14.16 0.50
N HIS A 51 -15.92 -14.25 1.75
CA HIS A 51 -16.80 -14.00 2.89
C HIS A 51 -17.20 -12.52 3.01
N PHE A 52 -16.28 -11.60 2.71
CA PHE A 52 -16.48 -10.17 2.83
C PHE A 52 -16.56 -9.42 1.50
N LYS A 53 -16.84 -10.12 0.40
CA LYS A 53 -16.91 -9.52 -0.95
C LYS A 53 -17.83 -8.29 -1.05
N ASP A 54 -18.91 -8.29 -0.26
CA ASP A 54 -19.87 -7.20 -0.19
C ASP A 54 -19.42 -6.07 0.75
N SER A 55 -18.26 -6.20 1.39
CA SER A 55 -17.66 -5.16 2.23
C SER A 55 -16.74 -4.22 1.49
N LYS A 56 -16.53 -4.45 0.19
CA LYS A 56 -15.69 -3.61 -0.66
C LYS A 56 -16.19 -2.17 -0.66
N GLN A 57 -15.27 -1.26 -0.40
CA GLN A 57 -15.50 0.19 -0.42
C GLN A 57 -14.81 0.79 -1.63
N THR A 58 -15.53 1.64 -2.34
CA THR A 58 -15.03 2.39 -3.50
C THR A 58 -14.71 3.85 -3.16
N ASP A 59 -15.25 4.36 -2.05
CA ASP A 59 -14.93 5.69 -1.56
C ASP A 59 -13.51 5.73 -1.01
N GLY A 60 -12.79 6.83 -1.25
CA GLY A 60 -11.40 6.96 -0.84
C GLY A 60 -11.25 7.16 0.67
N ILE A 61 -10.31 6.45 1.28
CA ILE A 61 -9.84 6.77 2.64
C ILE A 61 -8.63 7.70 2.52
N THR A 62 -8.72 8.87 3.14
CA THR A 62 -7.57 9.78 3.26
C THR A 62 -6.46 9.15 4.09
N MET A 63 -5.25 9.18 3.55
CA MET A 63 -4.03 8.73 4.19
C MET A 63 -3.11 9.91 4.48
N ASN A 64 -2.24 9.77 5.48
CA ASN A 64 -1.24 10.77 5.84
C ASN A 64 0.19 10.26 5.60
N ASP A 65 1.11 11.17 5.29
CA ASP A 65 2.54 10.86 5.09
C ASP A 65 3.10 10.15 6.31
N ASN A 66 3.71 9.00 6.06
CA ASN A 66 4.40 8.19 7.07
C ASN A 66 3.49 7.63 8.20
N VAL A 67 2.17 7.72 8.06
CA VAL A 67 1.20 7.18 9.02
C VAL A 67 0.65 5.86 8.49
N PRO A 68 0.76 4.74 9.23
CA PRO A 68 0.21 3.47 8.80
C PRO A 68 -1.33 3.46 8.91
N ILE A 69 -1.99 2.79 7.97
CA ILE A 69 -3.37 2.36 8.08
C ILE A 69 -3.46 0.85 8.09
N TYR A 70 -4.43 0.33 8.81
CA TYR A 70 -4.70 -1.11 8.92
C TYR A 70 -5.85 -1.46 7.99
N LEU A 71 -5.67 -2.48 7.17
CA LEU A 71 -6.65 -2.95 6.20
C LEU A 71 -6.97 -4.42 6.46
N PRO A 72 -8.24 -4.81 6.31
CA PRO A 72 -8.61 -6.21 6.13
C PRO A 72 -7.97 -6.79 4.86
N GLU A 73 -7.99 -8.12 4.75
CA GLU A 73 -7.51 -8.81 3.56
C GLU A 73 -8.31 -8.37 2.33
N TYR A 74 -7.59 -8.26 1.21
CA TYR A 74 -8.18 -7.95 -0.08
C TYR A 74 -7.43 -8.68 -1.19
N GLN A 75 -8.16 -9.44 -1.99
CA GLN A 75 -7.60 -10.18 -3.12
C GLN A 75 -7.50 -9.26 -4.33
N ASN A 76 -6.29 -8.82 -4.65
CA ASN A 76 -6.00 -8.05 -5.86
C ASN A 76 -5.79 -8.94 -7.09
N ASN A 77 -5.20 -10.13 -6.86
CA ASN A 77 -4.91 -11.07 -7.93
C ASN A 77 -6.22 -11.62 -8.51
N GLY A 78 -6.33 -11.62 -9.84
CA GLY A 78 -7.55 -12.03 -10.54
C GLY A 78 -8.63 -10.95 -10.66
N GLN A 79 -8.50 -9.80 -9.97
CA GLN A 79 -9.42 -8.67 -10.14
C GLN A 79 -9.14 -7.90 -11.43
N LYS A 80 -10.20 -7.27 -11.98
CA LYS A 80 -10.05 -6.28 -13.04
C LYS A 80 -9.30 -5.06 -12.49
N ASP A 81 -8.60 -4.33 -13.34
CA ASP A 81 -7.80 -3.17 -12.91
C ASP A 81 -8.62 -2.12 -12.17
N ALA A 82 -9.88 -1.90 -12.57
CA ALA A 82 -10.78 -0.97 -11.90
C ALA A 82 -11.17 -1.40 -10.47
N ASP A 83 -11.03 -2.68 -10.16
CA ASP A 83 -11.42 -3.28 -8.87
C ASP A 83 -10.24 -3.51 -7.94
N LYS A 84 -9.01 -3.35 -8.41
CA LYS A 84 -7.81 -3.52 -7.59
C LYS A 84 -7.70 -2.43 -6.54
N CYS A 85 -7.25 -2.80 -5.36
CA CYS A 85 -6.90 -1.84 -4.32
C CYS A 85 -5.70 -1.00 -4.79
N VAL A 86 -5.85 0.31 -4.74
CA VAL A 86 -4.83 1.26 -5.19
C VAL A 86 -4.78 2.48 -4.27
N ILE A 87 -3.63 3.15 -4.25
CA ILE A 87 -3.47 4.43 -3.58
C ILE A 87 -3.26 5.51 -4.65
N LYS A 88 -4.10 6.52 -4.64
CA LYS A 88 -3.93 7.71 -5.46
C LYS A 88 -3.19 8.77 -4.68
N LEU A 89 -2.11 9.27 -5.26
CA LEU A 89 -1.17 10.18 -4.64
C LEU A 89 -1.00 11.43 -5.50
N LYS A 90 -1.11 12.61 -4.88
CA LYS A 90 -0.68 13.87 -5.47
C LYS A 90 0.46 14.45 -4.64
N LEU A 91 1.46 14.96 -5.33
CA LEU A 91 2.65 15.56 -4.72
C LEU A 91 2.60 17.08 -4.86
N ALA A 92 3.16 17.79 -3.90
CA ALA A 92 3.43 19.21 -4.02
C ALA A 92 4.94 19.45 -4.01
N SER A 93 5.40 20.47 -4.72
CA SER A 93 6.79 20.88 -4.77
C SER A 93 6.89 22.38 -4.64
N LYS A 94 7.86 22.86 -3.87
CA LYS A 94 8.16 24.30 -3.77
C LYS A 94 8.73 24.89 -5.08
N GLN A 95 9.19 24.02 -5.98
CA GLN A 95 9.84 24.41 -7.24
C GLN A 95 8.92 24.23 -8.46
N ASP A 96 7.79 23.53 -8.30
CA ASP A 96 6.86 23.21 -9.38
C ASP A 96 5.42 23.24 -8.86
N ASP A 97 4.74 24.37 -9.05
CA ASP A 97 3.35 24.54 -8.63
C ASP A 97 2.37 23.59 -9.33
N SER A 98 2.73 23.08 -10.51
CA SER A 98 1.89 22.12 -11.27
C SER A 98 2.01 20.69 -10.75
N ALA A 99 2.92 20.40 -9.83
CA ALA A 99 3.12 19.05 -9.30
C ALA A 99 1.85 18.50 -8.62
N LYS A 100 1.06 19.38 -7.97
CA LYS A 100 -0.21 19.02 -7.30
C LYS A 100 -1.31 18.58 -8.25
N ASP A 101 -1.21 18.92 -9.53
CA ASP A 101 -2.20 18.56 -10.56
C ASP A 101 -1.95 17.16 -11.12
N LYS A 102 -0.76 16.58 -10.86
CA LYS A 102 -0.40 15.26 -11.34
C LYS A 102 -0.78 14.20 -10.31
N GLU A 103 -1.62 13.26 -10.71
CA GLU A 103 -2.00 12.11 -9.91
C GLU A 103 -1.12 10.90 -10.25
N TYR A 104 -0.63 10.24 -9.22
CA TYR A 104 0.12 8.98 -9.32
C TYR A 104 -0.70 7.87 -8.70
N THR A 105 -0.75 6.72 -9.35
CA THR A 105 -1.40 5.52 -8.81
C THR A 105 -0.35 4.56 -8.30
N LEU A 106 -0.35 4.30 -7.00
CA LEU A 106 0.48 3.26 -6.38
C LEU A 106 -0.33 1.96 -6.34
N ARG A 107 0.19 0.94 -7.00
CA ARG A 107 -0.44 -0.39 -7.05
C ARG A 107 0.28 -1.36 -6.13
N PHE A 108 -0.46 -2.34 -5.62
CA PHE A 108 0.13 -3.46 -4.85
C PHE A 108 0.73 -4.49 -5.83
N ILE A 109 1.83 -4.11 -6.46
CA ILE A 109 2.61 -4.93 -7.39
C ILE A 109 4.08 -4.82 -7.04
N ASP A 110 4.88 -5.72 -7.56
CA ASP A 110 6.33 -5.59 -7.46
C ASP A 110 6.80 -4.42 -8.32
N TYR A 111 7.77 -3.68 -7.82
CA TYR A 111 8.45 -2.62 -8.57
C TYR A 111 9.90 -3.03 -8.80
N THR A 112 10.40 -2.76 -9.98
CA THR A 112 11.81 -2.97 -10.32
C THR A 112 12.71 -1.98 -9.57
N ASP A 113 14.02 -2.21 -9.56
CA ASP A 113 14.98 -1.27 -8.98
C ASP A 113 14.95 0.11 -9.66
N THR A 114 14.43 0.18 -10.88
CA THR A 114 14.20 1.45 -11.60
C THR A 114 12.86 2.09 -11.31
N GLY A 115 12.06 1.51 -10.41
CA GLY A 115 10.73 2.00 -10.02
C GLY A 115 9.63 1.77 -11.06
N ALA A 116 9.90 0.99 -12.12
CA ALA A 116 8.88 0.58 -13.06
C ALA A 116 8.00 -0.52 -12.45
N GLU A 117 6.72 -0.54 -12.83
CA GLU A 117 5.80 -1.59 -12.43
C GLU A 117 6.25 -2.95 -12.96
N GLY A 118 6.29 -3.94 -12.08
CA GLY A 118 6.52 -5.34 -12.43
C GLY A 118 5.21 -6.05 -12.82
N THR A 119 5.24 -7.36 -12.82
CA THR A 119 4.10 -8.19 -13.22
C THR A 119 3.43 -8.93 -12.06
N THR A 120 4.10 -9.03 -10.92
CA THR A 120 3.57 -9.76 -9.76
C THR A 120 2.59 -8.88 -8.98
N ILE A 121 1.33 -9.31 -8.94
CA ILE A 121 0.28 -8.62 -8.19
C ILE A 121 0.27 -9.16 -6.78
N ASN A 122 0.32 -8.27 -5.80
CA ASN A 122 0.28 -8.61 -4.38
C ASN A 122 -1.14 -8.47 -3.85
N ASP A 123 -1.66 -9.55 -3.26
CA ASP A 123 -2.85 -9.50 -2.43
C ASP A 123 -2.55 -8.80 -1.11
N ILE A 124 -3.55 -8.16 -0.52
CA ILE A 124 -3.43 -7.61 0.84
C ILE A 124 -3.80 -8.74 1.80
N VAL A 125 -2.80 -9.28 2.49
CA VAL A 125 -2.97 -10.36 3.46
C VAL A 125 -2.68 -9.87 4.87
N ARG A 126 -3.31 -10.51 5.87
CA ARG A 126 -3.06 -10.19 7.28
C ARG A 126 -1.60 -10.44 7.64
N ASP A 127 -1.18 -9.87 8.72
CA ASP A 127 0.18 -10.02 9.26
C ASP A 127 1.29 -9.63 8.27
N HIS A 128 0.95 -8.78 7.28
CA HIS A 128 1.90 -8.21 6.35
C HIS A 128 1.90 -6.69 6.43
N TYR A 129 3.09 -6.14 6.26
CA TYR A 129 3.32 -4.70 6.24
C TYR A 129 3.75 -4.27 4.84
N TYR A 130 2.93 -3.46 4.21
CA TYR A 130 3.16 -2.92 2.87
C TYR A 130 3.67 -1.50 2.99
N ILE A 131 4.90 -1.27 2.57
CA ILE A 131 5.57 0.03 2.69
C ILE A 131 5.87 0.54 1.29
N PHE A 132 5.23 1.63 0.91
CA PHE A 132 5.53 2.37 -0.31
C PHE A 132 6.49 3.53 0.01
N GLU A 133 7.64 3.51 -0.61
CA GLU A 133 8.58 4.62 -0.63
C GLU A 133 8.51 5.31 -1.99
N VAL A 134 8.23 6.60 -2.00
CA VAL A 134 8.27 7.43 -3.21
C VAL A 134 9.58 8.21 -3.19
N TYR A 135 10.34 8.13 -4.28
CA TYR A 135 11.66 8.74 -4.38
C TYR A 135 11.92 9.29 -5.77
N LYS A 136 12.96 10.12 -5.92
CA LYS A 136 13.44 10.62 -7.21
C LYS A 136 14.51 9.69 -7.77
N GLY A 137 14.32 9.26 -9.00
CA GLY A 137 15.38 8.58 -9.75
C GLY A 137 16.45 9.54 -10.24
N SER A 138 17.56 9.00 -10.70
CA SER A 138 18.70 9.77 -11.23
C SER A 138 18.33 10.68 -12.43
N ASN A 139 17.29 10.30 -13.15
CA ASN A 139 16.75 11.08 -14.29
C ASN A 139 15.67 12.12 -13.86
N GLY A 140 15.45 12.31 -12.56
CA GLY A 140 14.46 13.24 -12.01
C GLY A 140 13.02 12.73 -12.04
N GLN A 141 12.76 11.52 -12.49
CA GLN A 141 11.41 10.92 -12.45
C GLN A 141 11.02 10.53 -11.02
N ASN A 142 9.71 10.61 -10.72
CA ASN A 142 9.18 10.04 -9.50
C ASN A 142 9.07 8.52 -9.65
N LEU A 143 9.71 7.81 -8.76
CA LEU A 143 9.77 6.35 -8.72
C LEU A 143 9.12 5.84 -7.44
N VAL A 144 8.70 4.58 -7.47
CA VAL A 144 8.06 3.90 -6.34
C VAL A 144 8.82 2.62 -6.03
N LYS A 145 8.96 2.33 -4.75
CA LYS A 145 9.40 1.03 -4.25
C LYS A 145 8.37 0.51 -3.28
N LEU A 146 7.91 -0.71 -3.49
CA LEU A 146 7.08 -1.44 -2.54
C LEU A 146 7.94 -2.46 -1.78
N THR A 147 7.92 -2.39 -0.47
CA THR A 147 8.50 -3.39 0.41
C THR A 147 7.37 -4.10 1.14
N VAL A 148 7.30 -5.42 0.99
CA VAL A 148 6.33 -6.27 1.71
C VAL A 148 7.10 -7.06 2.77
N ARG A 149 6.67 -6.95 4.02
CA ARG A 149 7.26 -7.68 5.16
C ARG A 149 6.18 -8.41 5.91
N LYS A 150 6.41 -9.67 6.23
CA LYS A 150 5.58 -10.39 7.19
C LYS A 150 5.79 -9.77 8.56
N TRP A 151 4.71 -9.50 9.28
CA TRP A 151 4.78 -9.00 10.65
C TRP A 151 5.28 -10.12 11.55
N ASN A 152 6.50 -9.99 12.07
CA ASN A 152 7.04 -10.90 13.05
C ASN A 152 6.83 -10.35 14.47
N VAL A 153 6.28 -11.15 15.36
CA VAL A 153 6.07 -10.77 16.77
C VAL A 153 7.39 -10.37 17.46
N ARG A 154 8.53 -10.80 16.92
CA ARG A 154 9.87 -10.45 17.46
C ARG A 154 10.30 -9.01 17.14
N ASP A 155 9.72 -8.36 16.14
CA ASP A 155 10.03 -6.95 15.82
C ASP A 155 9.37 -5.96 16.81
N HIS A 156 8.56 -6.46 17.76
CA HIS A 156 7.97 -5.65 18.82
C HIS A 156 8.90 -5.44 20.02
N GLU A 157 9.99 -6.19 20.15
CA GLU A 157 10.92 -6.02 21.27
C GLU A 157 11.82 -4.76 21.11
N GLU A 158 11.84 -4.13 19.94
CA GLU A 158 12.59 -2.88 19.71
C GLU A 158 11.76 -1.60 19.90
N ILE A 159 10.49 -1.71 20.29
CA ILE A 159 9.71 -0.54 20.71
C ILE A 159 9.68 -0.52 22.25
N VAL A 160 10.83 -0.44 22.87
CA VAL A 160 10.95 0.00 24.25
C VAL A 160 11.65 1.35 24.24
N MET A 161 10.83 2.39 24.31
CA MET A 161 11.04 3.76 24.81
C MET A 161 12.42 4.40 24.56
#